data_878b8f419949692ed844b7535e63953f
#
_entry.id   878b8f419949692ed844b7535e63953f
#
_cell.length_a   1.000
_cell.length_b   1.000
_cell.length_c   1.000
_cell.angle_alpha   90.00
_cell.angle_beta   90.00
_cell.angle_gamma   90.00
#
_symmetry.space_group_name_H-M   'P 1'
#
loop_
_entity.id
_entity.type
_entity.pdbx_description
1 polymer ?
#
loop_
_entity_poly.entity_id
_entity_poly.type
_entity_poly.pdbx_seq_one_letter_code
_entity_poly.pdbx_strand_id
1 'polypeptide(L)'
;MTIQNIICDIDGVLMHDNVAVPGAAEFIKRIIDKGMPLVMLTNYPSQTGQDLANRFATAGIDVPDSAFYTSAMATADFLRRQEGKKAYVVGEGALIHELYKAGFTITDVNPDFVIVGETRSFNWEMMHKAAFFVANGARFIATNPDTHGRGFYPACGALCAGIEKISGRKPFYVGKPSPWIIRSALNKMQAHSEQTVIVGDNLRTDILAGFQAGLETILVLSGVSTLDDIDSMPFRPSWIYPSVAEIDIF
;
A
#
# COMPACT_ATOMS: atom_id res chain seq x y z
N MET A 1 -20.68 2.03 -17.63
CA MET A 1 -19.89 0.94 -17.03
C MET A 1 -20.54 0.55 -15.72
N THR A 2 -20.64 -0.74 -15.42
CA THR A 2 -21.18 -1.18 -14.13
C THR A 2 -20.00 -1.57 -13.24
N ILE A 3 -19.79 -0.83 -12.14
CA ILE A 3 -18.79 -1.13 -11.13
C ILE A 3 -19.22 -2.40 -10.39
N GLN A 4 -18.32 -3.38 -10.30
CA GLN A 4 -18.59 -4.67 -9.68
C GLN A 4 -17.60 -4.98 -8.53
N ASN A 5 -16.45 -4.31 -8.49
CA ASN A 5 -15.38 -4.57 -7.51
C ASN A 5 -14.83 -3.25 -6.97
N ILE A 6 -14.39 -3.26 -5.73
CA ILE A 6 -13.89 -2.07 -5.04
C ILE A 6 -12.51 -2.36 -4.44
N ILE A 7 -11.56 -1.49 -4.75
CA ILE A 7 -10.31 -1.33 -4.01
C ILE A 7 -10.46 -0.05 -3.21
N CYS A 8 -10.27 -0.10 -1.90
CA CYS A 8 -10.43 1.05 -1.03
C CYS A 8 -9.17 1.28 -0.20
N ASP A 9 -8.64 2.49 -0.21
CA ASP A 9 -7.59 2.84 0.72
C ASP A 9 -8.11 2.87 2.16
N ILE A 10 -7.20 2.85 3.13
CA ILE A 10 -7.52 2.76 4.56
C ILE A 10 -7.38 4.13 5.23
N ASP A 11 -6.16 4.66 5.28
CA ASP A 11 -5.84 5.85 6.06
C ASP A 11 -6.27 7.12 5.34
N GLY A 12 -7.12 7.93 5.97
CA GLY A 12 -7.75 9.10 5.34
C GLY A 12 -9.07 8.79 4.63
N VAL A 13 -9.39 7.52 4.39
CA VAL A 13 -10.59 7.07 3.68
C VAL A 13 -11.56 6.36 4.62
N LEU A 14 -11.11 5.28 5.25
CA LEU A 14 -11.91 4.47 6.18
C LEU A 14 -11.54 4.74 7.65
N MET A 15 -10.30 5.13 7.87
CA MET A 15 -9.75 5.33 9.21
C MET A 15 -8.91 6.60 9.29
N HIS A 16 -8.99 7.28 10.43
CA HIS A 16 -8.00 8.25 10.90
C HIS A 16 -7.35 7.67 12.15
N ASP A 17 -6.10 7.19 12.04
CA ASP A 17 -5.43 6.40 13.08
C ASP A 17 -6.30 5.21 13.52
N ASN A 18 -6.81 5.19 14.76
CA ASN A 18 -7.65 4.12 15.28
C ASN A 18 -9.15 4.48 15.34
N VAL A 19 -9.55 5.58 14.70
CA VAL A 19 -10.94 6.04 14.68
C VAL A 19 -11.50 5.90 13.27
N ALA A 20 -12.66 5.29 13.14
CA ALA A 20 -13.35 5.19 11.87
C ALA A 20 -13.76 6.58 11.35
N VAL A 21 -13.58 6.81 10.06
CA VAL A 21 -14.16 7.98 9.37
C VAL A 21 -15.69 7.87 9.47
N PRO A 22 -16.41 8.97 9.77
CA PRO A 22 -17.88 8.92 9.80
C PRO A 22 -18.46 8.33 8.52
N GLY A 23 -19.35 7.33 8.67
CA GLY A 23 -19.97 6.62 7.54
C GLY A 23 -19.14 5.47 6.97
N ALA A 24 -17.91 5.22 7.43
CA ALA A 24 -17.08 4.12 6.92
C ALA A 24 -17.67 2.74 7.19
N ALA A 25 -18.24 2.53 8.38
CA ALA A 25 -18.88 1.27 8.73
C ALA A 25 -20.10 0.97 7.83
N GLU A 26 -20.95 1.98 7.63
CA GLU A 26 -22.12 1.90 6.75
C GLU A 26 -21.73 1.69 5.29
N PHE A 27 -20.66 2.35 4.85
CA PHE A 27 -20.11 2.18 3.50
C PHE A 27 -19.65 0.74 3.27
N ILE A 28 -18.83 0.19 4.16
CA ILE A 28 -18.36 -1.20 4.07
C ILE A 28 -19.53 -2.17 4.11
N LYS A 29 -20.49 -1.95 5.03
CA LYS A 29 -21.69 -2.78 5.13
C LYS A 29 -22.50 -2.79 3.85
N ARG A 30 -22.72 -1.62 3.21
CA ARG A 30 -23.44 -1.54 1.92
C ARG A 30 -22.77 -2.37 0.82
N ILE A 31 -21.44 -2.38 0.76
CA ILE A 31 -20.66 -3.14 -0.22
C ILE A 31 -20.83 -4.64 0.02
N ILE A 32 -20.70 -5.07 1.29
CA ILE A 32 -20.86 -6.47 1.69
C ILE A 32 -22.27 -6.95 1.43
N ASP A 33 -23.30 -6.19 1.81
CA ASP A 33 -24.72 -6.53 1.62
C ASP A 33 -25.07 -6.68 0.11
N LYS A 34 -24.36 -5.97 -0.77
CA LYS A 34 -24.49 -6.12 -2.24
C LYS A 34 -23.67 -7.28 -2.81
N GLY A 35 -22.89 -7.98 -1.99
CA GLY A 35 -22.02 -9.07 -2.43
C GLY A 35 -20.88 -8.63 -3.34
N MET A 36 -20.48 -7.35 -3.28
CA MET A 36 -19.40 -6.81 -4.11
C MET A 36 -18.04 -7.15 -3.49
N PRO A 37 -17.10 -7.71 -4.26
CA PRO A 37 -15.72 -7.90 -3.80
C PRO A 37 -15.08 -6.58 -3.37
N LEU A 38 -14.52 -6.57 -2.16
CA LEU A 38 -13.82 -5.44 -1.56
C LEU A 38 -12.42 -5.86 -1.11
N VAL A 39 -11.41 -5.09 -1.50
CA VAL A 39 -10.06 -5.16 -0.94
C VAL A 39 -9.70 -3.80 -0.34
N MET A 40 -9.34 -3.81 0.94
CA MET A 40 -8.79 -2.66 1.65
C MET A 40 -7.27 -2.66 1.46
N LEU A 41 -6.75 -1.66 0.76
CA LEU A 41 -5.39 -1.62 0.25
C LEU A 41 -4.62 -0.46 0.90
N THR A 42 -3.47 -0.76 1.52
CA THR A 42 -2.64 0.26 2.16
C THR A 42 -1.17 0.17 1.76
N ASN A 43 -0.51 1.34 1.67
CA ASN A 43 0.95 1.41 1.54
C ASN A 43 1.69 1.06 2.84
N TYR A 44 1.00 1.03 3.98
CA TYR A 44 1.64 0.77 5.27
C TYR A 44 2.07 -0.71 5.41
N PRO A 45 3.39 -1.00 5.54
CA PRO A 45 3.90 -2.37 5.47
C PRO A 45 4.05 -3.03 6.85
N SER A 46 3.80 -2.31 7.94
CA SER A 46 4.17 -2.74 9.29
C SER A 46 3.07 -3.47 10.04
N GLN A 47 1.90 -3.66 9.42
CA GLN A 47 0.76 -4.40 9.97
C GLN A 47 0.41 -5.60 9.10
N THR A 48 0.06 -6.71 9.73
CA THR A 48 -0.54 -7.88 9.07
C THR A 48 -2.03 -7.64 8.78
N GLY A 49 -2.65 -8.49 7.96
CA GLY A 49 -4.11 -8.46 7.78
C GLY A 49 -4.86 -8.63 9.11
N GLN A 50 -4.35 -9.48 10.00
CA GLN A 50 -4.94 -9.71 11.32
C GLN A 50 -4.83 -8.47 12.23
N ASP A 51 -3.68 -7.77 12.21
CA ASP A 51 -3.53 -6.51 12.96
C ASP A 51 -4.53 -5.47 12.49
N LEU A 52 -4.72 -5.36 11.17
CA LEU A 52 -5.68 -4.46 10.55
C LEU A 52 -7.13 -4.86 10.90
N ALA A 53 -7.48 -6.15 10.83
CA ALA A 53 -8.80 -6.63 11.24
C ALA A 53 -9.10 -6.29 12.70
N ASN A 54 -8.15 -6.50 13.61
CA ASN A 54 -8.27 -6.15 15.03
C ASN A 54 -8.43 -4.62 15.22
N ARG A 55 -7.67 -3.81 14.46
CA ARG A 55 -7.76 -2.33 14.47
C ARG A 55 -9.16 -1.87 14.03
N PHE A 56 -9.70 -2.45 12.96
CA PHE A 56 -11.05 -2.16 12.46
C PHE A 56 -12.14 -2.59 13.43
N ALA A 57 -12.03 -3.79 14.02
CA ALA A 57 -12.97 -4.29 15.03
C ALA A 57 -13.02 -3.37 16.25
N THR A 58 -11.87 -2.84 16.70
CA THR A 58 -11.81 -1.86 17.79
C THR A 58 -12.54 -0.55 17.46
N ALA A 59 -12.58 -0.19 16.17
CA ALA A 59 -13.31 0.98 15.67
C ALA A 59 -14.78 0.68 15.31
N GLY A 60 -15.27 -0.54 15.62
CA GLY A 60 -16.66 -0.96 15.38
C GLY A 60 -16.93 -1.48 13.97
N ILE A 61 -15.90 -1.81 13.20
CA ILE A 61 -16.01 -2.36 11.84
C ILE A 61 -15.50 -3.80 11.83
N ASP A 62 -16.40 -4.76 11.67
CA ASP A 62 -16.04 -6.19 11.62
C ASP A 62 -15.81 -6.64 10.18
N VAL A 63 -14.56 -6.94 9.85
CA VAL A 63 -14.12 -7.40 8.53
C VAL A 63 -13.03 -8.46 8.68
N PRO A 64 -13.00 -9.49 7.82
CA PRO A 64 -11.99 -10.54 7.90
C PRO A 64 -10.60 -10.02 7.50
N ASP A 65 -9.55 -10.64 8.05
CA ASP A 65 -8.16 -10.35 7.70
C ASP A 65 -7.87 -10.49 6.20
N SER A 66 -8.58 -11.39 5.53
CA SER A 66 -8.48 -11.62 4.08
C SER A 66 -8.93 -10.43 3.22
N ALA A 67 -9.71 -9.49 3.78
CA ALA A 67 -10.12 -8.27 3.10
C ALA A 67 -8.99 -7.24 2.93
N PHE A 68 -7.88 -7.41 3.66
CA PHE A 68 -6.75 -6.49 3.60
C PHE A 68 -5.67 -6.93 2.61
N TYR A 69 -5.02 -5.93 2.01
CA TYR A 69 -3.87 -6.12 1.14
C TYR A 69 -2.86 -4.98 1.37
N THR A 70 -1.74 -5.30 2.02
CA THR A 70 -0.72 -4.32 2.39
C THR A 70 0.41 -4.29 1.36
N SER A 71 1.21 -3.21 1.37
CA SER A 71 2.41 -3.14 0.55
C SER A 71 3.44 -4.23 0.90
N ALA A 72 3.43 -4.76 2.13
CA ALA A 72 4.24 -5.92 2.52
C ALA A 72 3.79 -7.19 1.78
N MET A 73 2.47 -7.47 1.74
CA MET A 73 1.89 -8.59 0.98
C MET A 73 2.19 -8.45 -0.52
N ALA A 74 1.99 -7.25 -1.07
CA ALA A 74 2.27 -6.97 -2.47
C ALA A 74 3.75 -7.16 -2.82
N THR A 75 4.66 -6.77 -1.93
CA THR A 75 6.11 -6.96 -2.09
C THR A 75 6.47 -8.45 -2.08
N ALA A 76 5.90 -9.22 -1.17
CA ALA A 76 6.10 -10.66 -1.12
C ALA A 76 5.58 -11.36 -2.40
N ASP A 77 4.39 -10.97 -2.90
CA ASP A 77 3.82 -11.51 -4.14
C ASP A 77 4.63 -11.13 -5.37
N PHE A 78 5.17 -9.91 -5.43
CA PHE A 78 6.11 -9.48 -6.48
C PHE A 78 7.35 -10.37 -6.48
N LEU A 79 7.95 -10.56 -5.32
CA LEU A 79 9.20 -11.29 -5.15
C LEU A 79 9.05 -12.81 -5.31
N ARG A 80 7.84 -13.37 -5.07
CA ARG A 80 7.56 -14.79 -5.28
C ARG A 80 7.87 -15.25 -6.70
N ARG A 81 7.70 -14.35 -7.68
CA ARG A 81 7.93 -14.59 -9.11
C ARG A 81 9.36 -14.30 -9.56
N GLN A 82 10.24 -13.84 -8.65
CA GLN A 82 11.62 -13.50 -8.96
C GLN A 82 12.56 -14.66 -8.63
N GLU A 83 13.67 -14.73 -9.36
CA GLU A 83 14.80 -15.62 -9.03
C GLU A 83 15.57 -15.07 -7.82
N GLY A 84 16.12 -15.98 -7.01
CA GLY A 84 16.77 -15.67 -5.75
C GLY A 84 15.79 -15.62 -4.59
N LYS A 85 16.21 -16.10 -3.41
CA LYS A 85 15.36 -16.21 -2.22
C LYS A 85 16.07 -15.77 -0.94
N LYS A 86 17.17 -15.05 -1.06
CA LYS A 86 17.88 -14.48 0.07
C LYS A 86 17.65 -12.98 0.13
N ALA A 87 17.25 -12.45 1.28
CA ALA A 87 16.96 -11.04 1.44
C ALA A 87 17.60 -10.46 2.70
N TYR A 88 18.20 -9.28 2.56
CA TYR A 88 18.44 -8.38 3.67
C TYR A 88 17.23 -7.44 3.80
N VAL A 89 16.65 -7.39 5.00
CA VAL A 89 15.38 -6.68 5.21
C VAL A 89 15.58 -5.55 6.21
N VAL A 90 15.15 -4.36 5.83
CA VAL A 90 14.96 -3.19 6.69
C VAL A 90 13.46 -2.97 6.82
N GLY A 91 12.85 -3.47 7.91
CA GLY A 91 11.40 -3.44 8.08
C GLY A 91 10.95 -4.14 9.36
N GLU A 92 9.65 -4.09 9.61
CA GLU A 92 9.02 -4.70 10.78
C GLU A 92 8.56 -6.14 10.54
N GLY A 93 8.08 -6.79 11.60
CA GLY A 93 7.69 -8.21 11.61
C GLY A 93 6.66 -8.59 10.54
N ALA A 94 5.72 -7.72 10.21
CA ALA A 94 4.72 -8.01 9.19
C ALA A 94 5.34 -8.23 7.79
N LEU A 95 6.28 -7.39 7.39
CA LEU A 95 7.01 -7.56 6.12
C LEU A 95 7.85 -8.87 6.15
N ILE A 96 8.56 -9.11 7.24
CA ILE A 96 9.37 -10.34 7.41
C ILE A 96 8.48 -11.58 7.32
N HIS A 97 7.32 -11.56 7.97
CA HIS A 97 6.34 -12.65 7.95
C HIS A 97 5.87 -12.97 6.51
N GLU A 98 5.49 -11.96 5.73
CA GLU A 98 5.06 -12.17 4.35
C GLU A 98 6.19 -12.69 3.45
N LEU A 99 7.43 -12.25 3.68
CA LEU A 99 8.60 -12.77 2.97
C LEU A 99 8.88 -14.24 3.30
N TYR A 100 8.75 -14.65 4.57
CA TYR A 100 8.85 -16.07 4.94
C TYR A 100 7.78 -16.92 4.26
N LYS A 101 6.53 -16.45 4.23
CA LYS A 101 5.44 -17.12 3.49
C LYS A 101 5.72 -17.20 1.97
N ALA A 102 6.49 -16.29 1.43
CA ALA A 102 6.94 -16.30 0.03
C ALA A 102 8.20 -17.17 -0.22
N GLY A 103 8.72 -17.84 0.82
CA GLY A 103 9.87 -18.74 0.74
C GLY A 103 11.24 -18.05 0.80
N PHE A 104 11.30 -16.84 1.35
CA PHE A 104 12.56 -16.11 1.51
C PHE A 104 13.32 -16.51 2.78
N THR A 105 14.64 -16.55 2.67
CA THR A 105 15.56 -16.61 3.81
C THR A 105 16.05 -15.19 4.09
N ILE A 106 15.84 -14.71 5.32
CA ILE A 106 16.34 -13.41 5.75
C ILE A 106 17.77 -13.59 6.24
N THR A 107 18.72 -12.87 5.64
CA THR A 107 20.16 -13.04 5.90
C THR A 107 20.93 -11.78 5.55
N ASP A 108 22.07 -11.59 6.19
CA ASP A 108 23.09 -10.60 5.85
C ASP A 108 24.31 -11.22 5.13
N VAL A 109 24.17 -12.44 4.62
CA VAL A 109 25.22 -13.15 3.88
C VAL A 109 24.82 -13.29 2.42
N ASN A 110 25.43 -12.47 1.55
CA ASN A 110 25.20 -12.47 0.10
C ASN A 110 23.70 -12.50 -0.28
N PRO A 111 22.91 -11.49 0.13
CA PRO A 111 21.50 -11.43 -0.21
C PRO A 111 21.30 -11.16 -1.71
N ASP A 112 20.29 -11.78 -2.30
CA ASP A 112 19.84 -11.50 -3.68
C ASP A 112 19.08 -10.17 -3.77
N PHE A 113 18.47 -9.77 -2.63
CA PHE A 113 17.66 -8.57 -2.51
C PHE A 113 17.98 -7.79 -1.23
N VAL A 114 17.90 -6.48 -1.33
CA VAL A 114 17.68 -5.57 -0.20
C VAL A 114 16.24 -5.11 -0.28
N ILE A 115 15.46 -5.40 0.76
CA ILE A 115 14.04 -5.07 0.83
C ILE A 115 13.83 -4.07 1.96
N VAL A 116 13.31 -2.89 1.62
CA VAL A 116 13.06 -1.82 2.58
C VAL A 116 11.56 -1.59 2.72
N GLY A 117 11.08 -1.67 3.94
CA GLY A 117 9.78 -1.19 4.40
C GLY A 117 9.95 -0.06 5.40
N GLU A 118 9.07 -0.02 6.40
CA GLU A 118 9.15 0.95 7.48
C GLU A 118 9.64 0.30 8.77
N THR A 119 10.45 1.00 9.53
CA THR A 119 10.87 0.61 10.88
C THR A 119 11.32 1.82 11.70
N ARG A 120 10.94 1.81 12.97
CA ARG A 120 11.42 2.82 13.94
C ARG A 120 12.82 2.52 14.45
N SER A 121 13.35 1.33 14.19
CA SER A 121 14.67 0.89 14.60
C SER A 121 15.77 1.21 13.59
N PHE A 122 15.46 1.97 12.51
CA PHE A 122 16.44 2.31 11.47
C PHE A 122 17.66 3.00 12.07
N ASN A 123 18.85 2.50 11.74
CA ASN A 123 20.09 2.97 12.30
C ASN A 123 21.23 2.95 11.26
N TRP A 124 22.40 3.47 11.67
CA TRP A 124 23.57 3.58 10.80
C TRP A 124 24.02 2.23 10.23
N GLU A 125 24.01 1.18 11.05
CA GLU A 125 24.44 -0.17 10.65
C GLU A 125 23.49 -0.76 9.59
N MET A 126 22.18 -0.62 9.75
CA MET A 126 21.19 -1.05 8.77
C MET A 126 21.38 -0.31 7.45
N MET A 127 21.59 1.01 7.49
CA MET A 127 21.81 1.83 6.29
C MET A 127 23.11 1.41 5.58
N HIS A 128 24.21 1.22 6.34
CA HIS A 128 25.49 0.76 5.81
C HIS A 128 25.36 -0.59 5.09
N LYS A 129 24.81 -1.61 5.77
CA LYS A 129 24.63 -2.96 5.19
C LYS A 129 23.76 -2.93 3.95
N ALA A 130 22.60 -2.26 4.03
CA ALA A 130 21.69 -2.15 2.88
C ALA A 130 22.39 -1.51 1.68
N ALA A 131 23.06 -0.37 1.86
CA ALA A 131 23.77 0.31 0.80
C ALA A 131 24.93 -0.52 0.23
N PHE A 132 25.68 -1.21 1.09
CA PHE A 132 26.77 -2.10 0.69
C PHE A 132 26.26 -3.25 -0.19
N PHE A 133 25.19 -3.94 0.21
CA PHE A 133 24.64 -5.04 -0.59
C PHE A 133 24.07 -4.55 -1.92
N VAL A 134 23.37 -3.42 -1.93
CA VAL A 134 22.85 -2.81 -3.18
C VAL A 134 24.00 -2.44 -4.12
N ALA A 135 25.06 -1.81 -3.61
CA ALA A 135 26.24 -1.45 -4.41
C ALA A 135 26.94 -2.68 -5.00
N ASN A 136 26.90 -3.82 -4.30
CA ASN A 136 27.49 -5.09 -4.73
C ASN A 136 26.53 -6.02 -5.51
N GLY A 137 25.40 -5.48 -5.98
CA GLY A 137 24.57 -6.18 -6.95
C GLY A 137 23.25 -6.76 -6.43
N ALA A 138 22.95 -6.69 -5.14
CA ALA A 138 21.64 -7.03 -4.63
C ALA A 138 20.56 -6.11 -5.22
N ARG A 139 19.41 -6.68 -5.61
CA ARG A 139 18.30 -5.93 -6.18
C ARG A 139 17.61 -5.11 -5.10
N PHE A 140 17.44 -3.82 -5.33
CA PHE A 140 16.89 -2.88 -4.36
C PHE A 140 15.39 -2.73 -4.54
N ILE A 141 14.60 -3.22 -3.58
CA ILE A 141 13.13 -3.22 -3.55
C ILE A 141 12.65 -2.42 -2.35
N ALA A 142 11.60 -1.67 -2.52
CA ALA A 142 10.96 -0.90 -1.46
C ALA A 142 9.44 -1.10 -1.47
N THR A 143 8.84 -1.16 -0.27
CA THR A 143 7.40 -1.42 -0.14
C THR A 143 6.55 -0.26 -0.67
N ASN A 144 6.99 0.99 -0.50
CA ASN A 144 6.27 2.19 -0.96
C ASN A 144 7.23 3.40 -1.05
N PRO A 145 6.86 4.47 -1.80
CA PRO A 145 7.69 5.66 -1.95
C PRO A 145 7.43 6.75 -0.90
N ASP A 146 6.53 6.54 0.07
CA ASP A 146 6.10 7.55 1.02
C ASP A 146 7.31 8.03 1.85
N THR A 147 7.50 9.34 1.91
CA THR A 147 8.65 9.94 2.60
C THR A 147 8.41 10.15 4.08
N HIS A 148 7.17 10.36 4.47
CA HIS A 148 6.75 10.48 5.87
C HIS A 148 5.33 9.95 6.06
N GLY A 149 5.07 9.44 7.25
CA GLY A 149 3.74 9.17 7.77
C GLY A 149 3.19 10.37 8.55
N ARG A 150 2.07 10.18 9.25
CA ARG A 150 1.51 11.17 10.17
C ARG A 150 2.56 11.59 11.21
N GLY A 151 2.53 12.86 11.60
CA GLY A 151 3.48 13.42 12.57
C GLY A 151 4.92 13.53 12.04
N PHE A 152 5.11 13.50 10.71
CA PHE A 152 6.41 13.56 10.05
C PHE A 152 7.39 12.44 10.43
N TYR A 153 6.90 11.29 10.88
CA TYR A 153 7.76 10.12 11.07
C TYR A 153 8.29 9.65 9.71
N PRO A 154 9.61 9.40 9.60
CA PRO A 154 10.19 8.89 8.35
C PRO A 154 9.52 7.58 7.91
N ALA A 155 9.04 7.55 6.67
CA ALA A 155 8.47 6.36 6.05
C ALA A 155 9.47 5.70 5.08
N CYS A 156 9.06 4.64 4.38
CA CYS A 156 9.92 3.80 3.56
C CYS A 156 10.77 4.58 2.56
N GLY A 157 10.19 5.55 1.84
CA GLY A 157 10.91 6.36 0.87
C GLY A 157 12.03 7.20 1.48
N ALA A 158 11.85 7.73 2.72
CA ALA A 158 12.90 8.45 3.43
C ALA A 158 14.06 7.53 3.81
N LEU A 159 13.77 6.30 4.27
CA LEU A 159 14.81 5.31 4.58
C LEU A 159 15.57 4.90 3.31
N CYS A 160 14.88 4.75 2.20
CA CYS A 160 15.48 4.45 0.90
C CYS A 160 16.41 5.55 0.39
N ALA A 161 16.10 6.83 0.66
CA ALA A 161 16.88 7.97 0.16
C ALA A 161 18.35 7.93 0.62
N GLY A 162 18.59 7.56 1.89
CA GLY A 162 19.96 7.39 2.41
C GLY A 162 20.70 6.25 1.71
N ILE A 163 20.04 5.10 1.53
CA ILE A 163 20.60 3.93 0.85
C ILE A 163 20.87 4.24 -0.64
N GLU A 164 19.93 4.91 -1.31
CA GLU A 164 20.08 5.35 -2.72
C GLU A 164 21.28 6.28 -2.88
N LYS A 165 21.42 7.25 -1.98
CA LYS A 165 22.51 8.23 -2.05
C LYS A 165 23.89 7.59 -1.91
N ILE A 166 24.02 6.57 -1.07
CA ILE A 166 25.30 5.86 -0.84
C ILE A 166 25.57 4.86 -1.97
N SER A 167 24.57 4.05 -2.35
CA SER A 167 24.73 2.97 -3.34
C SER A 167 24.75 3.44 -4.79
N GLY A 168 24.19 4.65 -5.07
CA GLY A 168 23.96 5.17 -6.42
C GLY A 168 22.82 4.48 -7.17
N ARG A 169 22.02 3.63 -6.53
CA ARG A 169 20.94 2.86 -7.16
C ARG A 169 19.59 3.19 -6.52
N LYS A 170 18.58 3.39 -7.39
CA LYS A 170 17.19 3.62 -6.96
C LYS A 170 16.47 2.32 -6.64
N PRO A 171 15.57 2.31 -5.65
CA PRO A 171 14.71 1.16 -5.38
C PRO A 171 13.62 1.02 -6.45
N PHE A 172 13.15 -0.20 -6.65
CA PHE A 172 11.86 -0.46 -7.29
C PHE A 172 10.77 -0.43 -6.21
N TYR A 173 9.86 0.54 -6.31
CA TYR A 173 8.72 0.68 -5.41
C TYR A 173 7.56 -0.20 -5.86
N VAL A 174 7.03 -1.02 -4.94
CA VAL A 174 5.92 -1.95 -5.22
C VAL A 174 4.56 -1.30 -4.92
N GLY A 175 4.46 -0.55 -3.83
CA GLY A 175 3.24 0.12 -3.35
C GLY A 175 2.79 1.29 -4.24
N LYS A 176 1.59 1.82 -3.97
CA LYS A 176 1.03 2.98 -4.67
C LYS A 176 2.07 4.13 -4.73
N PRO A 177 2.22 4.85 -5.86
CA PRO A 177 1.42 4.83 -7.07
C PRO A 177 1.80 3.75 -8.09
N SER A 178 2.67 2.79 -7.75
CA SER A 178 3.01 1.72 -8.69
C SER A 178 1.76 0.94 -9.10
N PRO A 179 1.49 0.77 -10.40
CA PRO A 179 0.34 -0.01 -10.86
C PRO A 179 0.46 -1.51 -10.51
N TRP A 180 1.62 -1.93 -10.04
CA TRP A 180 1.84 -3.31 -9.63
C TRP A 180 0.95 -3.73 -8.46
N ILE A 181 0.85 -2.90 -7.41
CA ILE A 181 0.02 -3.23 -6.24
C ILE A 181 -1.47 -3.33 -6.61
N ILE A 182 -1.94 -2.47 -7.54
CA ILE A 182 -3.32 -2.51 -8.04
C ILE A 182 -3.57 -3.80 -8.81
N ARG A 183 -2.67 -4.17 -9.73
CA ARG A 183 -2.78 -5.44 -10.48
C ARG A 183 -2.76 -6.65 -9.57
N SER A 184 -1.95 -6.63 -8.52
CA SER A 184 -1.90 -7.71 -7.53
C SER A 184 -3.21 -7.79 -6.73
N ALA A 185 -3.80 -6.66 -6.34
CA ALA A 185 -5.11 -6.61 -5.70
C ALA A 185 -6.23 -7.13 -6.62
N LEU A 186 -6.23 -6.74 -7.90
CA LEU A 186 -7.17 -7.28 -8.91
C LEU A 186 -7.04 -8.79 -9.05
N ASN A 187 -5.81 -9.32 -9.12
CA ASN A 187 -5.56 -10.76 -9.20
C ASN A 187 -6.08 -11.50 -7.95
N LYS A 188 -5.90 -10.91 -6.76
CA LYS A 188 -6.42 -11.45 -5.49
C LYS A 188 -7.95 -11.54 -5.51
N MET A 189 -8.63 -10.54 -6.08
CA MET A 189 -10.10 -10.51 -6.21
C MET A 189 -10.61 -11.29 -7.43
N GLN A 190 -9.74 -11.76 -8.33
CA GLN A 190 -10.12 -12.30 -9.65
C GLN A 190 -10.96 -11.31 -10.46
N ALA A 191 -10.62 -10.02 -10.37
CA ALA A 191 -11.36 -8.89 -10.93
C ALA A 191 -10.65 -8.28 -12.16
N HIS A 192 -11.43 -7.62 -13.02
CA HIS A 192 -10.94 -6.88 -14.17
C HIS A 192 -10.93 -5.37 -13.89
N SER A 193 -9.92 -4.66 -14.42
CA SER A 193 -9.78 -3.20 -14.23
C SER A 193 -11.01 -2.41 -14.68
N GLU A 194 -11.61 -2.78 -15.81
CA GLU A 194 -12.79 -2.12 -16.40
C GLU A 194 -14.06 -2.18 -15.53
N GLN A 195 -14.09 -3.08 -14.55
CA GLN A 195 -15.22 -3.29 -13.63
C GLN A 195 -14.88 -2.94 -12.18
N THR A 196 -13.70 -2.35 -11.96
CA THR A 196 -13.18 -2.06 -10.63
C THR A 196 -12.98 -0.56 -10.47
N VAL A 197 -13.36 -0.05 -9.30
CA VAL A 197 -13.07 1.31 -8.88
C VAL A 197 -12.08 1.29 -7.73
N ILE A 198 -11.20 2.29 -7.69
CA ILE A 198 -10.39 2.57 -6.51
C ILE A 198 -10.94 3.81 -5.79
N VAL A 199 -11.12 3.70 -4.48
CA VAL A 199 -11.47 4.80 -3.59
C VAL A 199 -10.23 5.18 -2.80
N GLY A 200 -9.83 6.45 -2.85
CA GLY A 200 -8.65 6.95 -2.16
C GLY A 200 -8.74 8.44 -1.85
N ASP A 201 -7.87 8.92 -0.98
CA ASP A 201 -7.81 10.31 -0.53
C ASP A 201 -6.62 11.08 -1.12
N ASN A 202 -5.72 10.39 -1.83
CA ASN A 202 -4.48 10.99 -2.29
C ASN A 202 -4.33 10.87 -3.81
N LEU A 203 -4.33 12.03 -4.49
CA LEU A 203 -4.15 12.13 -5.94
C LEU A 203 -2.84 11.51 -6.43
N ARG A 204 -1.77 11.61 -5.64
CA ARG A 204 -0.41 11.20 -6.04
C ARG A 204 -0.13 9.71 -5.79
N THR A 205 -0.96 9.04 -5.02
CA THR A 205 -0.85 7.60 -4.72
C THR A 205 -2.04 6.82 -5.28
N ASP A 206 -3.22 6.97 -4.71
CA ASP A 206 -4.41 6.17 -5.02
C ASP A 206 -4.94 6.44 -6.42
N ILE A 207 -5.21 7.73 -6.69
CA ILE A 207 -5.83 8.13 -7.95
C ILE A 207 -4.85 7.90 -9.10
N LEU A 208 -3.58 8.24 -8.91
CA LEU A 208 -2.55 7.96 -9.92
C LEU A 208 -2.38 6.46 -10.17
N ALA A 209 -2.35 5.63 -9.11
CA ALA A 209 -2.24 4.17 -9.27
C ALA A 209 -3.43 3.58 -10.01
N GLY A 210 -4.66 4.01 -9.67
CA GLY A 210 -5.88 3.60 -10.35
C GLY A 210 -5.88 4.01 -11.82
N PHE A 211 -5.58 5.28 -12.10
CA PHE A 211 -5.47 5.81 -13.45
C PHE A 211 -4.47 5.02 -14.30
N GLN A 212 -3.26 4.76 -13.78
CA GLN A 212 -2.23 3.98 -14.48
C GLN A 212 -2.59 2.50 -14.67
N ALA A 213 -3.45 1.96 -13.81
CA ALA A 213 -3.92 0.58 -13.92
C ALA A 213 -5.20 0.43 -14.76
N GLY A 214 -5.77 1.54 -15.23
CA GLY A 214 -7.00 1.56 -16.04
C GLY A 214 -8.27 1.32 -15.25
N LEU A 215 -8.31 1.75 -13.98
CA LEU A 215 -9.50 1.73 -13.12
C LEU A 215 -10.24 3.07 -13.19
N GLU A 216 -11.54 3.01 -12.91
CA GLU A 216 -12.26 4.18 -12.44
C GLU A 216 -11.76 4.60 -11.05
N THR A 217 -11.81 5.89 -10.75
CA THR A 217 -11.22 6.45 -9.53
C THR A 217 -12.17 7.38 -8.79
N ILE A 218 -12.27 7.19 -7.47
CA ILE A 218 -13.03 8.07 -6.57
C ILE A 218 -12.04 8.73 -5.62
N LEU A 219 -11.98 10.06 -5.68
CA LEU A 219 -11.29 10.86 -4.68
C LEU A 219 -12.27 11.20 -3.56
N VAL A 220 -11.88 10.90 -2.31
CA VAL A 220 -12.55 11.43 -1.12
C VAL A 220 -11.69 12.52 -0.49
N LEU A 221 -12.36 13.59 -0.03
CA LEU A 221 -11.69 14.76 0.52
C LEU A 221 -11.51 14.69 2.05
N SER A 222 -11.73 13.51 2.62
CA SER A 222 -11.55 13.26 4.07
C SER A 222 -10.09 13.08 4.50
N GLY A 223 -9.14 13.09 3.57
CA GLY A 223 -7.73 12.80 3.87
C GLY A 223 -6.74 13.85 3.36
N VAL A 224 -5.80 13.44 2.51
CA VAL A 224 -4.61 14.23 2.13
C VAL A 224 -4.91 15.30 1.09
N SER A 225 -5.61 14.97 -0.01
CA SER A 225 -5.80 15.88 -1.13
C SER A 225 -7.01 16.78 -0.96
N THR A 226 -6.90 17.99 -1.46
CA THR A 226 -7.94 19.01 -1.51
C THR A 226 -8.46 19.22 -2.94
N LEU A 227 -9.53 19.98 -3.12
CA LEU A 227 -10.01 20.36 -4.46
C LEU A 227 -8.96 21.15 -5.25
N ASP A 228 -8.20 22.02 -4.58
CA ASP A 228 -7.18 22.85 -5.23
C ASP A 228 -6.01 22.01 -5.79
N ASP A 229 -5.73 20.85 -5.18
CA ASP A 229 -4.68 19.93 -5.67
C ASP A 229 -5.03 19.31 -7.02
N ILE A 230 -6.33 19.16 -7.33
CA ILE A 230 -6.79 18.53 -8.57
C ILE A 230 -6.32 19.31 -9.78
N ASP A 231 -6.32 20.64 -9.71
CA ASP A 231 -5.90 21.49 -10.83
C ASP A 231 -4.42 21.41 -11.14
N SER A 232 -3.61 20.95 -10.18
CA SER A 232 -2.18 20.72 -10.35
C SER A 232 -1.86 19.41 -11.07
N MET A 233 -2.84 18.48 -11.25
CA MET A 233 -2.61 17.16 -11.81
C MET A 233 -2.97 17.10 -13.30
N PRO A 234 -2.21 16.32 -14.12
CA PRO A 234 -2.50 16.14 -15.55
C PRO A 234 -3.67 15.17 -15.81
N PHE A 235 -4.28 14.61 -14.78
CA PHE A 235 -5.44 13.71 -14.83
C PHE A 235 -6.50 14.16 -13.83
N ARG A 236 -7.71 13.62 -13.95
CA ARG A 236 -8.82 13.89 -13.04
C ARG A 236 -9.35 12.59 -12.47
N PRO A 237 -9.80 12.55 -11.19
CA PRO A 237 -10.60 11.44 -10.69
C PRO A 237 -11.93 11.34 -11.44
N SER A 238 -12.48 10.13 -11.56
CA SER A 238 -13.80 9.91 -12.20
C SER A 238 -14.94 10.53 -11.38
N TRP A 239 -14.83 10.46 -10.04
CA TRP A 239 -15.76 11.08 -9.09
C TRP A 239 -15.01 11.68 -7.91
N ILE A 240 -15.64 12.67 -7.27
CA ILE A 240 -15.14 13.35 -6.07
C ILE A 240 -16.28 13.41 -5.06
N TYR A 241 -16.00 12.98 -3.83
CA TYR A 241 -16.93 13.02 -2.72
C TYR A 241 -16.27 13.64 -1.47
N PRO A 242 -17.04 14.26 -0.55
CA PRO A 242 -16.48 14.73 0.71
C PRO A 242 -15.88 13.62 1.55
N SER A 243 -16.56 12.46 1.64
CA SER A 243 -16.10 11.25 2.33
C SER A 243 -16.76 10.01 1.74
N VAL A 244 -16.43 8.83 2.28
CA VAL A 244 -17.08 7.56 1.89
C VAL A 244 -18.57 7.50 2.23
N ALA A 245 -19.03 8.34 3.16
CA ALA A 245 -20.45 8.40 3.55
C ALA A 245 -21.35 8.81 2.39
N GLU A 246 -20.88 9.69 1.52
CA GLU A 246 -21.64 10.28 0.43
C GLU A 246 -21.55 9.50 -0.90
N ILE A 247 -20.74 8.43 -0.97
CA ILE A 247 -20.61 7.62 -2.19
C ILE A 247 -21.92 6.87 -2.43
N ASP A 248 -22.56 7.12 -3.55
CA ASP A 248 -23.91 6.61 -3.92
C ASP A 248 -23.96 5.87 -5.26
N ILE A 249 -22.81 5.65 -5.91
CA ILE A 249 -22.73 5.08 -7.26
C ILE A 249 -22.74 3.54 -7.33
N PHE A 250 -22.87 2.85 -6.20
CA PHE A 250 -22.90 1.38 -6.12
C PHE A 250 -24.31 0.85 -5.91
#